data_cf6b493f0a63623714169f929a46d9f1
#
_entry.id   cf6b493f0a63623714169f929a46d9f1
#
_cell.length_a   1.000
_cell.length_b   1.000
_cell.length_c   1.000
_cell.angle_alpha   90.00
_cell.angle_beta   90.00
_cell.angle_gamma   90.00
#
_symmetry.space_group_name_H-M   'P 1'
#
loop_
_entity.id
_entity.type
_entity.pdbx_description
1 polymer ?
#
loop_
_entity_poly.entity_id
_entity_poly.type
_entity_poly.pdbx_seq_one_letter_code
_entity_poly.pdbx_strand_id
1 'polypeptide(L)'
;MATVLIIGASRGIGLEFVRQYVAEGNRVIATHRTPESGAALRELGAKPIVLDMLDEGAVLEFGEKMANEKIDIAVINAGVAGPRGQAVTSPGGLDFDAVMHTNVRAPMQLIPVLAPALIASRGKLAVVSSRMGSLSLMTNTASWLYRVSKAALNAALRTASLEYGPQGVVCIAFHPGWVRTDMGGGSADIDVKTSVEGMRRILALANDSSNGKFINYNGEQLSW
;
A
#
# COMPACT_ATOMS: atom_id res chain seq x y z
N MET A 1 -8.25 9.43 18.44
CA MET A 1 -7.35 8.25 18.30
C MET A 1 -7.95 7.37 17.20
N ALA A 2 -7.24 7.23 16.10
CA ALA A 2 -7.69 6.40 14.96
C ALA A 2 -7.08 4.99 15.05
N THR A 3 -7.75 4.01 14.46
CA THR A 3 -7.21 2.67 14.23
C THR A 3 -6.62 2.60 12.82
N VAL A 4 -5.32 2.38 12.73
CA VAL A 4 -4.56 2.35 11.47
C VAL A 4 -4.00 0.95 11.23
N LEU A 5 -4.27 0.40 10.06
CA LEU A 5 -3.74 -0.88 9.60
C LEU A 5 -2.67 -0.67 8.53
N ILE A 6 -1.48 -1.22 8.73
CA ILE A 6 -0.38 -1.16 7.76
C ILE A 6 -0.03 -2.58 7.30
N ILE A 7 -0.29 -2.88 6.03
CA ILE A 7 0.09 -4.14 5.38
C ILE A 7 1.50 -4.01 4.78
N GLY A 8 2.43 -4.87 5.24
CA GLY A 8 3.83 -4.80 4.84
C GLY A 8 4.64 -3.76 5.61
N ALA A 9 4.62 -3.88 6.94
CA ALA A 9 5.18 -2.91 7.87
C ALA A 9 6.63 -3.18 8.31
N SER A 10 7.27 -4.25 7.83
CA SER A 10 8.56 -4.72 8.36
C SER A 10 9.74 -3.78 8.10
N ARG A 11 9.69 -2.91 7.09
CA ARG A 11 10.78 -2.01 6.70
C ARG A 11 10.30 -0.84 5.83
N GLY A 12 11.22 0.09 5.56
CA GLY A 12 11.02 1.19 4.60
C GLY A 12 9.76 2.02 4.89
N ILE A 13 8.99 2.31 3.86
CA ILE A 13 7.79 3.14 3.92
C ILE A 13 6.76 2.59 4.92
N GLY A 14 6.53 1.26 4.92
CA GLY A 14 5.57 0.65 5.83
C GLY A 14 5.95 0.80 7.30
N LEU A 15 7.23 0.58 7.64
CA LEU A 15 7.73 0.78 9.00
C LEU A 15 7.65 2.25 9.44
N GLU A 16 7.91 3.17 8.54
CA GLU A 16 7.81 4.59 8.82
C GLU A 16 6.37 5.05 9.06
N PHE A 17 5.40 4.50 8.32
CA PHE A 17 3.98 4.71 8.65
C PHE A 17 3.67 4.30 10.09
N VAL A 18 4.18 3.13 10.53
CA VAL A 18 3.98 2.67 11.90
C VAL A 18 4.56 3.67 12.89
N ARG A 19 5.82 4.10 12.71
CA ARG A 19 6.49 5.06 13.61
C ARG A 19 5.70 6.35 13.76
N GLN A 20 5.30 6.93 12.65
CA GLN A 20 4.61 8.23 12.67
C GLN A 20 3.20 8.14 13.26
N TYR A 21 2.43 7.10 12.93
CA TYR A 21 1.09 6.94 13.49
C TYR A 21 1.10 6.60 14.99
N VAL A 22 2.06 5.77 15.44
CA VAL A 22 2.23 5.49 16.88
C VAL A 22 2.66 6.74 17.63
N ALA A 23 3.61 7.52 17.10
CA ALA A 23 4.07 8.76 17.72
C ALA A 23 2.95 9.80 17.91
N GLU A 24 1.90 9.74 17.08
CA GLU A 24 0.70 10.59 17.22
C GLU A 24 -0.40 9.97 18.11
N GLY A 25 -0.11 8.88 18.81
CA GLY A 25 -1.02 8.23 19.73
C GLY A 25 -2.14 7.41 19.08
N ASN A 26 -1.99 7.03 17.80
CA ASN A 26 -2.96 6.17 17.14
C ASN A 26 -2.77 4.69 17.50
N ARG A 27 -3.84 3.92 17.46
CA ARG A 27 -3.79 2.45 17.54
C ARG A 27 -3.34 1.90 16.20
N VAL A 28 -2.14 1.31 16.14
CA VAL A 28 -1.56 0.78 14.91
C VAL A 28 -1.55 -0.74 14.92
N ILE A 29 -2.15 -1.36 13.91
CA ILE A 29 -2.06 -2.77 13.58
C ILE A 29 -1.10 -2.89 12.39
N ALA A 30 -0.06 -3.72 12.52
CA ALA A 30 1.01 -3.78 11.54
C ALA A 30 1.33 -5.22 11.15
N THR A 31 1.31 -5.55 9.86
CA THR A 31 1.59 -6.91 9.42
C THR A 31 3.07 -7.12 9.11
N HIS A 32 3.55 -8.31 9.41
CA HIS A 32 4.92 -8.76 9.18
C HIS A 32 4.95 -10.24 8.82
N ARG A 33 6.11 -10.76 8.36
CA ARG A 33 6.28 -12.17 8.02
C ARG A 33 7.25 -12.91 8.94
N THR A 34 8.20 -12.21 9.58
CA THR A 34 9.23 -12.85 10.41
C THR A 34 9.11 -12.46 11.88
N PRO A 35 9.50 -13.33 12.83
CA PRO A 35 9.44 -13.04 14.26
C PRO A 35 10.18 -11.75 14.65
N GLU A 36 11.35 -11.51 14.05
CA GLU A 36 12.20 -10.34 14.33
C GLU A 36 11.49 -9.05 13.98
N SER A 37 10.86 -9.01 12.80
CA SER A 37 10.06 -7.85 12.37
C SER A 37 8.89 -7.60 13.32
N GLY A 38 8.26 -8.68 13.84
CA GLY A 38 7.17 -8.57 14.80
C GLY A 38 7.62 -7.99 16.14
N ALA A 39 8.82 -8.37 16.62
CA ALA A 39 9.41 -7.80 17.84
C ALA A 39 9.65 -6.29 17.68
N ALA A 40 10.30 -5.87 16.59
CA ALA A 40 10.56 -4.46 16.32
C ALA A 40 9.28 -3.61 16.24
N LEU A 41 8.21 -4.14 15.63
CA LEU A 41 6.91 -3.46 15.57
C LEU A 41 6.27 -3.31 16.96
N ARG A 42 6.42 -4.33 17.82
CA ARG A 42 5.91 -4.29 19.21
C ARG A 42 6.66 -3.27 20.06
N GLU A 43 7.98 -3.19 19.91
CA GLU A 43 8.81 -2.18 20.59
C GLU A 43 8.42 -0.74 20.20
N LEU A 44 7.98 -0.54 18.98
CA LEU A 44 7.42 0.74 18.53
C LEU A 44 6.03 1.05 19.10
N GLY A 45 5.36 0.10 19.75
CA GLY A 45 4.01 0.27 20.29
C GLY A 45 2.88 -0.16 19.34
N ALA A 46 3.19 -0.79 18.22
CA ALA A 46 2.17 -1.33 17.32
C ALA A 46 1.73 -2.74 17.76
N LYS A 47 0.52 -3.16 17.34
CA LYS A 47 0.04 -4.55 17.43
C LYS A 47 0.50 -5.31 16.19
N PRO A 48 1.55 -6.16 16.28
CA PRO A 48 2.01 -6.94 15.14
C PRO A 48 1.08 -8.11 14.87
N ILE A 49 0.86 -8.40 13.58
CA ILE A 49 0.13 -9.59 13.11
C ILE A 49 0.96 -10.26 12.02
N VAL A 50 1.15 -11.57 12.15
CA VAL A 50 1.79 -12.36 11.09
C VAL A 50 0.82 -12.47 9.92
N LEU A 51 1.29 -12.11 8.73
CA LEU A 51 0.53 -12.26 7.49
C LEU A 51 1.49 -12.46 6.31
N ASP A 52 1.43 -13.62 5.69
CA ASP A 52 1.88 -13.78 4.32
C ASP A 52 0.71 -13.51 3.38
N MET A 53 0.75 -12.38 2.71
CA MET A 53 -0.33 -11.95 1.80
C MET A 53 -0.40 -12.78 0.51
N LEU A 54 0.53 -13.73 0.30
CA LEU A 54 0.51 -14.68 -0.81
C LEU A 54 -0.22 -15.97 -0.46
N ASP A 55 -0.42 -16.24 0.83
CA ASP A 55 -1.19 -17.37 1.34
C ASP A 55 -2.68 -16.97 1.45
N GLU A 56 -3.52 -17.60 0.62
CA GLU A 56 -4.96 -17.32 0.57
C GLU A 56 -5.66 -17.63 1.88
N GLY A 57 -5.29 -18.73 2.53
CA GLY A 57 -5.85 -19.13 3.83
C GLY A 57 -5.52 -18.10 4.91
N ALA A 58 -4.25 -17.65 4.96
CA ALA A 58 -3.82 -16.61 5.88
C ALA A 58 -4.54 -15.27 5.63
N VAL A 59 -4.82 -14.91 4.38
CA VAL A 59 -5.57 -13.69 4.04
C VAL A 59 -7.03 -13.79 4.48
N LEU A 60 -7.68 -14.94 4.30
CA LEU A 60 -9.06 -15.15 4.75
C LEU A 60 -9.16 -15.08 6.29
N GLU A 61 -8.30 -15.81 7.00
CA GLU A 61 -8.25 -15.75 8.48
C GLU A 61 -7.95 -14.32 9.00
N PHE A 62 -7.09 -13.59 8.29
CA PHE A 62 -6.80 -12.20 8.61
C PHE A 62 -8.06 -11.34 8.43
N GLY A 63 -8.81 -11.54 7.35
CA GLY A 63 -10.09 -10.87 7.11
C GLY A 63 -11.09 -11.11 8.24
N GLU A 64 -11.24 -12.36 8.69
CA GLU A 64 -12.11 -12.70 9.82
C GLU A 64 -11.70 -11.98 11.11
N LYS A 65 -10.39 -11.92 11.40
CA LYS A 65 -9.85 -11.18 12.55
C LYS A 65 -10.11 -9.68 12.46
N MET A 66 -10.12 -9.12 11.25
CA MET A 66 -10.36 -7.69 11.01
C MET A 66 -11.85 -7.33 10.90
N ALA A 67 -12.73 -8.28 10.63
CA ALA A 67 -14.15 -8.02 10.36
C ALA A 67 -14.87 -7.29 11.52
N ASN A 68 -14.44 -7.51 12.76
CA ASN A 68 -15.00 -6.88 13.96
C ASN A 68 -14.26 -5.61 14.39
N GLU A 69 -13.18 -5.24 13.69
CA GLU A 69 -12.44 -4.00 13.94
C GLU A 69 -13.12 -2.83 13.20
N LYS A 70 -12.94 -1.64 13.74
CA LYS A 70 -13.21 -0.39 13.00
C LYS A 70 -11.87 0.16 12.54
N ILE A 71 -11.60 0.10 11.24
CA ILE A 71 -10.32 0.55 10.67
C ILE A 71 -10.54 1.90 10.00
N ASP A 72 -10.02 2.95 10.60
CA ASP A 72 -10.13 4.30 10.07
C ASP A 72 -9.23 4.52 8.84
N ILE A 73 -8.05 3.89 8.84
CA ILE A 73 -7.10 3.96 7.73
C ILE A 73 -6.46 2.58 7.52
N ALA A 74 -6.54 2.06 6.30
CA ALA A 74 -5.75 0.90 5.87
C ALA A 74 -4.78 1.30 4.77
N VAL A 75 -3.49 0.93 4.91
CA VAL A 75 -2.45 1.16 3.90
C VAL A 75 -1.90 -0.17 3.44
N ILE A 76 -2.13 -0.53 2.18
CA ILE A 76 -1.49 -1.69 1.53
C ILE A 76 -0.19 -1.18 0.90
N ASN A 77 0.92 -1.40 1.61
CA ASN A 77 2.25 -0.93 1.23
C ASN A 77 3.12 -2.04 0.60
N ALA A 78 2.89 -3.29 0.93
CA ALA A 78 3.70 -4.41 0.47
C ALA A 78 3.81 -4.45 -1.06
N GLY A 79 5.01 -4.69 -1.59
CA GLY A 79 5.26 -4.78 -3.01
C GLY A 79 6.72 -5.12 -3.32
N VAL A 80 6.98 -5.57 -4.54
CA VAL A 80 8.30 -5.91 -5.06
C VAL A 80 8.57 -5.23 -6.40
N ALA A 81 9.83 -4.90 -6.68
CA ALA A 81 10.22 -4.23 -7.93
C ALA A 81 10.33 -5.20 -9.11
N GLY A 82 10.66 -6.46 -8.85
CA GLY A 82 11.01 -7.42 -9.90
C GLY A 82 12.32 -7.06 -10.63
N PRO A 83 12.55 -7.67 -11.81
CA PRO A 83 13.75 -7.40 -12.60
C PRO A 83 13.82 -5.94 -13.08
N ARG A 84 15.02 -5.37 -13.00
CA ARG A 84 15.32 -4.02 -13.48
C ARG A 84 16.02 -4.10 -14.82
N GLY A 85 15.31 -3.80 -15.89
CA GLY A 85 15.87 -3.74 -17.23
C GLY A 85 15.40 -2.50 -17.97
N GLN A 86 16.16 -2.13 -19.01
CA GLN A 86 15.83 -0.99 -19.90
C GLN A 86 15.15 -1.44 -21.19
N ALA A 87 15.20 -2.72 -21.50
CA ALA A 87 14.63 -3.28 -22.72
C ALA A 87 13.29 -3.98 -22.43
N VAL A 88 12.43 -4.01 -23.44
CA VAL A 88 11.20 -4.82 -23.45
C VAL A 88 11.59 -6.25 -23.83
N THR A 89 11.78 -7.09 -22.82
CA THR A 89 12.13 -8.51 -22.98
C THR A 89 11.09 -9.38 -22.30
N SER A 90 10.90 -10.61 -22.75
CA SER A 90 9.98 -11.54 -22.07
C SER A 90 10.43 -11.76 -20.63
N PRO A 91 9.57 -11.52 -19.62
CA PRO A 91 9.90 -11.84 -18.24
C PRO A 91 9.98 -13.35 -18.05
N GLY A 92 10.89 -13.81 -17.18
CA GLY A 92 10.88 -15.19 -16.72
C GLY A 92 9.58 -15.49 -15.96
N GLY A 93 9.08 -16.73 -16.04
CA GLY A 93 7.83 -17.12 -15.38
C GLY A 93 7.86 -16.85 -13.87
N LEU A 94 8.94 -17.21 -13.19
CA LEU A 94 9.11 -16.97 -11.75
C LEU A 94 9.08 -15.48 -11.38
N ASP A 95 9.73 -14.64 -12.17
CA ASP A 95 9.73 -13.19 -11.94
C ASP A 95 8.32 -12.61 -12.18
N PHE A 96 7.66 -13.05 -13.24
CA PHE A 96 6.30 -12.64 -13.55
C PHE A 96 5.35 -13.01 -12.40
N ASP A 97 5.38 -14.26 -11.96
CA ASP A 97 4.54 -14.75 -10.87
C ASP A 97 4.82 -13.99 -9.55
N ALA A 98 6.08 -13.84 -9.19
CA ALA A 98 6.45 -13.12 -7.97
C ALA A 98 5.95 -11.67 -7.96
N VAL A 99 6.10 -10.94 -9.08
CA VAL A 99 5.67 -9.54 -9.19
C VAL A 99 4.16 -9.43 -9.26
N MET A 100 3.49 -10.23 -10.08
CA MET A 100 2.04 -10.14 -10.25
C MET A 100 1.29 -10.64 -9.01
N HIS A 101 1.73 -11.73 -8.40
CA HIS A 101 1.10 -12.21 -7.17
C HIS A 101 1.25 -11.20 -6.02
N THR A 102 2.45 -10.63 -5.84
CA THR A 102 2.69 -9.69 -4.73
C THR A 102 2.03 -8.33 -4.97
N ASN A 103 2.17 -7.75 -6.16
CA ASN A 103 1.75 -6.38 -6.41
C ASN A 103 0.29 -6.24 -6.84
N VAL A 104 -0.32 -7.33 -7.34
CA VAL A 104 -1.67 -7.28 -7.92
C VAL A 104 -2.62 -8.23 -7.20
N ARG A 105 -2.36 -9.55 -7.25
CA ARG A 105 -3.27 -10.55 -6.71
C ARG A 105 -3.48 -10.37 -5.21
N ALA A 106 -2.42 -10.20 -4.43
CA ALA A 106 -2.52 -10.05 -3.00
C ALA A 106 -3.32 -8.79 -2.56
N PRO A 107 -3.10 -7.59 -3.12
CA PRO A 107 -4.01 -6.46 -2.89
C PRO A 107 -5.46 -6.74 -3.30
N MET A 108 -5.70 -7.42 -4.42
CA MET A 108 -7.05 -7.79 -4.85
C MET A 108 -7.75 -8.77 -3.89
N GLN A 109 -6.99 -9.60 -3.17
CA GLN A 109 -7.53 -10.45 -2.10
C GLN A 109 -7.74 -9.68 -0.80
N LEU A 110 -6.83 -8.77 -0.44
CA LEU A 110 -6.90 -8.00 0.80
C LEU A 110 -8.01 -6.95 0.80
N ILE A 111 -8.24 -6.28 -0.31
CA ILE A 111 -9.22 -5.19 -0.41
C ILE A 111 -10.63 -5.65 0.01
N PRO A 112 -11.20 -6.73 -0.54
CA PRO A 112 -12.55 -7.17 -0.16
C PRO A 112 -12.64 -7.70 1.28
N VAL A 113 -11.60 -8.36 1.81
CA VAL A 113 -11.65 -8.85 3.20
C VAL A 113 -11.49 -7.72 4.24
N LEU A 114 -10.93 -6.58 3.85
CA LEU A 114 -10.83 -5.38 4.69
C LEU A 114 -12.07 -4.47 4.58
N ALA A 115 -12.87 -4.62 3.53
CA ALA A 115 -13.99 -3.73 3.25
C ALA A 115 -15.00 -3.64 4.41
N PRO A 116 -15.43 -4.72 5.10
CA PRO A 116 -16.37 -4.61 6.21
C PRO A 116 -15.86 -3.68 7.34
N ALA A 117 -14.59 -3.81 7.71
CA ALA A 117 -13.97 -2.99 8.76
C ALA A 117 -13.84 -1.51 8.37
N LEU A 118 -13.55 -1.24 7.08
CA LEU A 118 -13.46 0.11 6.53
C LEU A 118 -14.84 0.77 6.38
N ILE A 119 -15.85 0.02 5.95
CA ILE A 119 -17.23 0.51 5.84
C ILE A 119 -17.76 0.88 7.24
N ALA A 120 -17.50 0.04 8.25
CA ALA A 120 -17.96 0.28 9.64
C ALA A 120 -17.42 1.58 10.25
N SER A 121 -16.30 2.10 9.76
CA SER A 121 -15.68 3.35 10.21
C SER A 121 -15.83 4.50 9.20
N ARG A 122 -16.39 4.26 8.01
CA ARG A 122 -16.29 5.15 6.84
C ARG A 122 -14.83 5.54 6.57
N GLY A 123 -13.97 4.53 6.61
CA GLY A 123 -12.54 4.67 6.63
C GLY A 123 -11.90 4.96 5.27
N LYS A 124 -10.59 4.95 5.25
CA LYS A 124 -9.77 5.26 4.08
C LYS A 124 -8.89 4.08 3.72
N LEU A 125 -8.93 3.68 2.45
CA LEU A 125 -8.08 2.64 1.88
C LEU A 125 -7.02 3.28 1.00
N ALA A 126 -5.76 3.08 1.32
CA ALA A 126 -4.64 3.50 0.51
C ALA A 126 -3.86 2.31 -0.05
N VAL A 127 -3.44 2.38 -1.30
CA VAL A 127 -2.42 1.48 -1.85
C VAL A 127 -1.16 2.27 -2.22
N VAL A 128 0.01 1.75 -1.86
CA VAL A 128 1.29 2.34 -2.31
C VAL A 128 1.60 1.79 -3.71
N SER A 129 1.24 2.60 -4.69
CA SER A 129 1.49 2.36 -6.10
C SER A 129 2.81 3.02 -6.55
N SER A 130 2.90 3.44 -7.78
CA SER A 130 4.05 4.15 -8.35
C SER A 130 3.60 5.00 -9.54
N ARG A 131 4.23 6.17 -9.74
CA ARG A 131 4.12 6.94 -10.98
C ARG A 131 4.40 6.09 -12.23
N MET A 132 5.23 5.05 -12.08
CA MET A 132 5.51 4.08 -13.14
C MET A 132 4.29 3.26 -13.56
N GLY A 133 3.22 3.21 -12.76
CA GLY A 133 1.93 2.59 -13.10
C GLY A 133 0.97 3.50 -13.87
N SER A 134 1.33 4.76 -14.11
CA SER A 134 0.56 5.66 -14.95
C SER A 134 0.81 5.38 -16.43
N LEU A 135 -0.23 5.11 -17.19
CA LEU A 135 -0.14 4.97 -18.66
C LEU A 135 0.14 6.33 -19.33
N SER A 136 -0.49 7.39 -18.83
CA SER A 136 -0.35 8.74 -19.37
C SER A 136 1.03 9.36 -19.15
N LEU A 137 1.73 8.96 -18.07
CA LEU A 137 3.04 9.49 -17.70
C LEU A 137 4.20 8.59 -18.14
N MET A 138 3.93 7.55 -18.96
CA MET A 138 4.94 6.61 -19.41
C MET A 138 5.79 7.21 -20.53
N THR A 139 7.10 7.39 -20.27
CA THR A 139 8.05 8.02 -21.19
C THR A 139 9.25 7.14 -21.54
N ASN A 140 9.37 5.96 -20.94
CA ASN A 140 10.50 5.04 -21.18
C ASN A 140 10.09 3.60 -20.91
N THR A 141 10.98 2.65 -21.24
CA THR A 141 10.74 1.20 -21.19
C THR A 141 11.25 0.53 -19.90
N ALA A 142 11.90 1.29 -19.01
CA ALA A 142 12.53 0.72 -17.80
C ALA A 142 11.54 -0.02 -16.92
N SER A 143 11.95 -1.19 -16.41
CA SER A 143 11.19 -1.99 -15.44
C SER A 143 9.75 -2.28 -15.87
N TRP A 144 9.54 -2.67 -17.12
CA TRP A 144 8.19 -2.76 -17.70
C TRP A 144 7.26 -3.74 -16.98
N LEU A 145 7.75 -4.88 -16.44
CA LEU A 145 6.94 -5.77 -15.61
C LEU A 145 6.41 -5.07 -14.34
N TYR A 146 7.26 -4.30 -13.68
CA TYR A 146 6.85 -3.48 -12.53
C TYR A 146 5.80 -2.44 -12.93
N ARG A 147 5.99 -1.76 -14.07
CA ARG A 147 5.00 -0.80 -14.62
C ARG A 147 3.64 -1.46 -14.82
N VAL A 148 3.62 -2.61 -15.49
CA VAL A 148 2.40 -3.39 -15.72
C VAL A 148 1.72 -3.74 -14.39
N SER A 149 2.48 -4.22 -13.41
CA SER A 149 1.92 -4.58 -12.11
C SER A 149 1.34 -3.37 -11.36
N LYS A 150 1.97 -2.21 -11.44
CA LYS A 150 1.47 -0.99 -10.76
C LYS A 150 0.29 -0.36 -11.51
N ALA A 151 0.21 -0.49 -12.83
CA ALA A 151 -0.97 -0.13 -13.59
C ALA A 151 -2.17 -1.04 -13.24
N ALA A 152 -1.93 -2.34 -13.13
CA ALA A 152 -2.96 -3.28 -12.70
C ALA A 152 -3.44 -3.02 -11.26
N LEU A 153 -2.52 -2.70 -10.33
CA LEU A 153 -2.88 -2.27 -8.97
C LEU A 153 -3.72 -0.99 -8.97
N ASN A 154 -3.38 -0.02 -9.82
CA ASN A 154 -4.15 1.21 -10.01
C ASN A 154 -5.57 0.89 -10.47
N ALA A 155 -5.74 0.01 -11.46
CA ALA A 155 -7.05 -0.44 -11.95
C ALA A 155 -7.85 -1.14 -10.83
N ALA A 156 -7.23 -2.03 -10.05
CA ALA A 156 -7.87 -2.71 -8.93
C ALA A 156 -8.38 -1.72 -7.88
N LEU A 157 -7.55 -0.72 -7.49
CA LEU A 157 -7.99 0.32 -6.56
C LEU A 157 -9.11 1.18 -7.14
N ARG A 158 -9.01 1.56 -8.40
CA ARG A 158 -10.06 2.35 -9.05
C ARG A 158 -11.39 1.61 -9.06
N THR A 159 -11.38 0.29 -9.31
CA THR A 159 -12.57 -0.56 -9.21
C THR A 159 -13.10 -0.59 -7.78
N ALA A 160 -12.25 -0.81 -6.78
CA ALA A 160 -12.63 -0.78 -5.37
C ALA A 160 -13.25 0.58 -4.97
N SER A 161 -12.77 1.69 -5.52
CA SER A 161 -13.34 3.01 -5.24
C SER A 161 -14.76 3.20 -5.76
N LEU A 162 -15.13 2.52 -6.83
CA LEU A 162 -16.50 2.53 -7.38
C LEU A 162 -17.43 1.66 -6.54
N GLU A 163 -16.94 0.53 -6.03
CA GLU A 163 -17.70 -0.40 -5.21
C GLU A 163 -17.94 0.14 -3.80
N TYR A 164 -16.88 0.59 -3.13
CA TYR A 164 -16.92 0.95 -1.71
C TYR A 164 -17.12 2.44 -1.44
N GLY A 165 -16.92 3.30 -2.43
CA GLY A 165 -17.17 4.75 -2.32
C GLY A 165 -18.61 5.08 -1.92
N PRO A 166 -19.64 4.51 -2.57
CA PRO A 166 -21.03 4.71 -2.16
C PRO A 166 -21.33 4.25 -0.73
N GLN A 167 -20.49 3.38 -0.17
CA GLN A 167 -20.58 2.87 1.20
C GLN A 167 -19.75 3.71 2.19
N GLY A 168 -19.16 4.82 1.74
CA GLY A 168 -18.44 5.79 2.54
C GLY A 168 -16.93 5.53 2.70
N VAL A 169 -16.35 4.57 1.96
CA VAL A 169 -14.90 4.33 1.98
C VAL A 169 -14.20 5.20 0.95
N VAL A 170 -13.15 5.90 1.35
CA VAL A 170 -12.32 6.70 0.45
C VAL A 170 -11.09 5.91 0.01
N CYS A 171 -10.98 5.58 -1.27
CA CYS A 171 -9.89 4.78 -1.84
C CYS A 171 -8.89 5.67 -2.59
N ILE A 172 -7.59 5.60 -2.26
CA ILE A 172 -6.54 6.43 -2.87
C ILE A 172 -5.34 5.56 -3.28
N ALA A 173 -4.86 5.74 -4.52
CA ALA A 173 -3.55 5.25 -4.93
C ALA A 173 -2.49 6.32 -4.68
N PHE A 174 -1.36 5.94 -4.06
CA PHE A 174 -0.24 6.85 -3.85
C PHE A 174 0.96 6.53 -4.74
N HIS A 175 1.57 7.58 -5.27
CA HIS A 175 2.99 7.54 -5.61
C HIS A 175 3.78 8.09 -4.42
N PRO A 176 4.64 7.26 -3.79
CA PRO A 176 5.38 7.68 -2.60
C PRO A 176 6.56 8.61 -2.90
N GLY A 177 6.82 8.94 -4.17
CA GLY A 177 8.08 9.53 -4.64
C GLY A 177 9.13 8.46 -4.95
N TRP A 178 10.34 8.89 -5.36
CA TRP A 178 11.50 8.00 -5.40
C TRP A 178 12.21 8.06 -4.06
N VAL A 179 11.99 7.03 -3.25
CA VAL A 179 12.29 7.04 -1.80
C VAL A 179 13.53 6.21 -1.49
N ARG A 180 14.45 6.72 -0.69
CA ARG A 180 15.64 6.00 -0.18
C ARG A 180 15.22 4.84 0.72
N THR A 181 15.14 3.67 0.10
CA THR A 181 14.81 2.36 0.70
C THR A 181 15.65 1.30 0.00
N ASP A 182 15.62 0.06 0.48
CA ASP A 182 16.24 -1.08 -0.23
C ASP A 182 15.74 -1.19 -1.67
N MET A 183 14.46 -0.87 -1.91
CA MET A 183 13.87 -0.87 -3.24
C MET A 183 14.27 0.36 -4.07
N GLY A 184 14.29 1.54 -3.48
CA GLY A 184 14.59 2.79 -4.20
C GLY A 184 16.08 3.03 -4.47
N GLY A 185 16.93 2.46 -3.62
CA GLY A 185 18.38 2.69 -3.63
C GLY A 185 18.79 3.98 -2.93
N GLY A 186 20.12 4.13 -2.72
CA GLY A 186 20.68 5.26 -1.98
C GLY A 186 20.62 6.60 -2.72
N SER A 187 20.53 6.56 -4.07
CA SER A 187 20.45 7.76 -4.92
C SER A 187 19.05 8.34 -5.08
N ALA A 188 18.05 7.78 -4.40
CA ALA A 188 16.68 8.26 -4.49
C ALA A 188 16.51 9.67 -3.91
N ASP A 189 15.55 10.44 -4.45
CA ASP A 189 15.40 11.88 -4.24
C ASP A 189 15.03 12.24 -2.79
N ILE A 190 14.18 11.44 -2.16
CA ILE A 190 13.59 11.77 -0.85
C ILE A 190 13.82 10.65 0.17
N ASP A 191 13.76 11.00 1.44
CA ASP A 191 13.77 10.03 2.54
C ASP A 191 12.37 9.46 2.83
N VAL A 192 12.33 8.38 3.59
CA VAL A 192 11.08 7.71 3.96
C VAL A 192 10.20 8.59 4.82
N LYS A 193 10.79 9.45 5.67
CA LYS A 193 10.07 10.34 6.58
C LYS A 193 9.25 11.35 5.79
N THR A 194 9.87 12.08 4.88
CA THR A 194 9.24 13.07 4.00
C THR A 194 8.10 12.46 3.16
N SER A 195 8.36 11.28 2.58
CA SER A 195 7.36 10.55 1.80
C SER A 195 6.12 10.21 2.62
N VAL A 196 6.31 9.65 3.80
CA VAL A 196 5.21 9.21 4.67
C VAL A 196 4.47 10.39 5.29
N GLU A 197 5.15 11.42 5.75
CA GLU A 197 4.52 12.66 6.24
C GLU A 197 3.58 13.26 5.20
N GLY A 198 4.00 13.30 3.93
CA GLY A 198 3.17 13.78 2.83
C GLY A 198 1.92 12.93 2.61
N MET A 199 2.07 11.60 2.48
CA MET A 199 0.93 10.69 2.29
C MET A 199 -0.04 10.72 3.48
N ARG A 200 0.45 10.78 4.71
CA ARG A 200 -0.37 10.88 5.92
C ARG A 200 -1.16 12.19 5.97
N ARG A 201 -0.54 13.32 5.61
CA ARG A 201 -1.23 14.61 5.51
C ARG A 201 -2.39 14.55 4.52
N ILE A 202 -2.18 13.91 3.35
CA ILE A 202 -3.24 13.71 2.36
C ILE A 202 -4.34 12.83 2.94
N LEU A 203 -4.00 11.71 3.59
CA LEU A 203 -4.98 10.82 4.22
C LEU A 203 -5.77 11.55 5.32
N ALA A 204 -5.15 12.42 6.11
CA ALA A 204 -5.86 13.19 7.14
C ALA A 204 -6.94 14.10 6.55
N LEU A 205 -6.66 14.73 5.40
CA LEU A 205 -7.56 15.68 4.71
C LEU A 205 -8.51 15.01 3.71
N ALA A 206 -8.30 13.73 3.38
CA ALA A 206 -9.07 13.01 2.37
C ALA A 206 -10.55 12.92 2.74
N ASN A 207 -11.40 13.12 1.76
CA ASN A 207 -12.86 13.06 1.83
C ASN A 207 -13.42 12.44 0.54
N ASP A 208 -14.73 12.43 0.35
CA ASP A 208 -15.40 11.82 -0.80
C ASP A 208 -14.85 12.33 -2.15
N SER A 209 -14.43 13.59 -2.23
CA SER A 209 -13.82 14.16 -3.45
C SER A 209 -12.43 13.59 -3.76
N SER A 210 -11.80 12.92 -2.79
CA SER A 210 -10.51 12.23 -2.95
C SER A 210 -10.66 10.78 -3.42
N ASN A 211 -11.89 10.25 -3.38
CA ASN A 211 -12.13 8.85 -3.72
C ASN A 211 -11.77 8.54 -5.18
N GLY A 212 -11.04 7.45 -5.38
CA GLY A 212 -10.62 6.98 -6.69
C GLY A 212 -9.56 7.88 -7.35
N LYS A 213 -8.77 8.64 -6.59
CA LYS A 213 -7.66 9.45 -7.12
C LYS A 213 -6.32 8.74 -7.01
N PHE A 214 -5.43 9.11 -7.92
CA PHE A 214 -4.02 8.77 -7.89
C PHE A 214 -3.23 10.03 -7.51
N ILE A 215 -2.52 9.99 -6.38
CA ILE A 215 -1.95 11.19 -5.76
C ILE A 215 -0.46 10.95 -5.43
N ASN A 216 0.39 11.92 -5.76
CA ASN A 216 1.78 11.96 -5.33
C ASN A 216 1.88 12.31 -3.84
N TYR A 217 2.93 11.87 -3.17
CA TYR A 217 3.17 12.16 -1.74
C TYR A 217 3.11 13.65 -1.39
N ASN A 218 3.42 14.54 -2.34
CA ASN A 218 3.38 16.00 -2.16
C ASN A 218 1.99 16.62 -2.34
N GLY A 219 0.97 15.83 -2.70
CA GLY A 219 -0.41 16.26 -2.92
C GLY A 219 -0.78 16.51 -4.39
N GLU A 220 0.16 16.42 -5.32
CA GLU A 220 -0.11 16.52 -6.76
C GLU A 220 -0.99 15.36 -7.21
N GLN A 221 -2.11 15.64 -7.89
CA GLN A 221 -2.91 14.60 -8.52
C GLN A 221 -2.24 14.13 -9.82
N LEU A 222 -2.02 12.83 -9.92
CA LEU A 222 -1.42 12.20 -11.10
C LEU A 222 -2.51 11.66 -12.03
N SER A 223 -2.22 11.66 -13.33
CA SER A 223 -3.03 10.93 -14.31
C SER A 223 -2.79 9.42 -14.18
N TRP A 224 -3.84 8.67 -14.51
CA TRP A 224 -3.81 7.19 -14.53
C TRP A 224 -2.93 6.61 -15.64
#